data_c3dfe7547795903f085e769063bd0188
#
_entry.id   c3dfe7547795903f085e769063bd0188
#
_cell.length_a   1.000
_cell.length_b   1.000
_cell.length_c   1.000
_cell.angle_alpha   90.00
_cell.angle_beta   90.00
_cell.angle_gamma   90.00
#
_symmetry.space_group_name_H-M   'P 1'
#
loop_
_entity.id
_entity.type
_entity.pdbx_description
1 polymer ?
#
loop_
_entity_poly.entity_id
_entity_poly.type
_entity_poly.pdbx_seq_one_letter_code
_entity_poly.pdbx_strand_id
1 'polypeptide(L)'
;MNTLATSMTTSSDQLRQLIIPSAKKVRRRSGPVLIIVIVLGLVVTAATIYLFTRPNERSLSPDKSSPVAQVPALAPALPPKPGEAVLTVSGYIIPRARIEISPRFQGTVTWIGVKKGDRVRKGDVMVRLEDDEYRSQYDKASGQQALAEANLSNAATNLIRQMDLAKNNVQSQQVLDDARRARDAADAELRVAKSQVRLAQTYLDWCVIRAPIDGTILEKLVEPDELVVPLSFGGTRGPSTALVSLADLHDLQVEIDVNEADLSKLYLKQHCRVSPEAYPDKKYTGFITEIAPEANRSKGTLQVKVQIENPNEFLTPELTARVEFLAD
;
A
#
# COMPACT_ATOMS: atom_id res chain seq x y z
N MET A 1 45.63 -19.45 -58.95
CA MET A 1 46.43 -20.23 -57.98
C MET A 1 45.89 -19.93 -56.60
N ASN A 2 45.40 -21.01 -55.97
CA ASN A 2 45.15 -21.22 -54.52
C ASN A 2 44.20 -20.26 -53.77
N THR A 3 42.96 -20.71 -53.56
CA THR A 3 42.40 -21.53 -52.45
C THR A 3 42.59 -20.90 -51.07
N LEU A 4 41.47 -20.46 -50.49
CA LEU A 4 41.20 -20.65 -49.06
C LEU A 4 39.67 -20.72 -48.85
N ALA A 5 39.21 -21.97 -48.82
CA ALA A 5 37.91 -22.33 -48.22
C ALA A 5 38.12 -22.36 -46.71
N THR A 6 37.37 -21.58 -45.97
CA THR A 6 37.32 -21.70 -44.51
C THR A 6 35.91 -22.12 -44.14
N SER A 7 35.84 -23.31 -43.59
CA SER A 7 34.76 -24.09 -43.10
C SER A 7 33.83 -23.37 -42.12
N MET A 8 32.56 -23.32 -42.42
CA MET A 8 31.48 -23.21 -41.44
C MET A 8 31.42 -24.51 -40.63
N THR A 9 31.93 -24.52 -39.43
CA THR A 9 31.63 -25.58 -38.45
C THR A 9 30.34 -25.22 -37.70
N THR A 10 29.42 -26.07 -37.95
CA THR A 10 28.00 -26.02 -37.52
C THR A 10 27.85 -26.07 -36.00
N SER A 11 26.97 -25.24 -35.52
CA SER A 11 26.48 -25.09 -34.15
C SER A 11 25.85 -26.36 -33.53
N SER A 12 25.91 -27.49 -34.23
CA SER A 12 25.31 -28.79 -33.80
C SER A 12 26.23 -29.63 -32.89
N ASP A 13 27.53 -29.38 -32.87
CA ASP A 13 28.46 -30.15 -32.02
C ASP A 13 28.57 -29.66 -30.58
N GLN A 14 28.17 -28.42 -30.28
CA GLN A 14 28.12 -27.90 -28.91
C GLN A 14 26.94 -28.36 -28.09
N LEU A 15 25.89 -28.89 -28.71
CA LEU A 15 24.72 -29.41 -28.01
C LEU A 15 24.85 -30.89 -27.56
N ARG A 16 25.90 -31.59 -28.00
CA ARG A 16 26.14 -33.00 -27.60
C ARG A 16 26.89 -33.16 -26.26
N GLN A 17 27.39 -32.11 -25.65
CA GLN A 17 28.11 -32.16 -24.36
C GLN A 17 27.21 -31.96 -23.11
N LEU A 18 25.89 -31.81 -23.29
CA LEU A 18 24.94 -31.68 -22.17
C LEU A 18 24.10 -32.98 -21.96
N ILE A 19 24.72 -34.13 -22.09
CA ILE A 19 24.10 -35.38 -21.65
C ILE A 19 24.39 -35.57 -20.17
N ILE A 20 23.42 -35.22 -19.34
CA ILE A 20 23.41 -35.52 -17.90
C ILE A 20 23.27 -37.05 -17.75
N PRO A 21 24.22 -37.76 -17.12
CA PRO A 21 24.10 -39.19 -16.90
C PRO A 21 22.91 -39.46 -15.95
N SER A 22 21.96 -40.23 -16.38
CA SER A 22 20.85 -40.72 -15.58
C SER A 22 21.39 -41.53 -14.38
N ALA A 23 21.19 -41.03 -13.19
CA ALA A 23 21.54 -41.70 -11.95
C ALA A 23 20.83 -43.07 -11.84
N LYS A 24 21.58 -44.16 -11.78
CA LYS A 24 21.09 -45.52 -11.54
C LYS A 24 20.36 -45.54 -10.18
N LYS A 25 19.05 -45.75 -10.25
CA LYS A 25 18.18 -45.96 -9.07
C LYS A 25 18.53 -47.27 -8.43
N VAL A 26 19.34 -47.23 -7.37
CA VAL A 26 19.63 -48.41 -6.54
C VAL A 26 18.37 -48.76 -5.77
N ARG A 27 17.75 -49.88 -6.18
CA ARG A 27 16.57 -50.46 -5.54
C ARG A 27 17.00 -51.14 -4.26
N ARG A 28 17.01 -50.43 -3.12
CA ARG A 28 17.17 -51.02 -1.77
C ARG A 28 15.95 -51.92 -1.50
N ARG A 29 16.15 -53.22 -1.50
CA ARG A 29 15.24 -54.22 -0.95
C ARG A 29 15.23 -54.09 0.60
N SER A 30 14.30 -53.32 1.15
CA SER A 30 14.02 -53.30 2.60
C SER A 30 12.55 -53.71 2.83
N GLY A 31 12.11 -54.79 2.24
CA GLY A 31 10.76 -55.27 2.38
C GLY A 31 10.35 -55.74 3.79
N PRO A 32 11.14 -56.57 4.50
CA PRO A 32 10.67 -57.17 5.76
C PRO A 32 10.74 -56.19 6.97
N VAL A 33 11.71 -55.28 7.00
CA VAL A 33 11.87 -54.33 8.14
C VAL A 33 10.75 -53.27 8.16
N LEU A 34 10.32 -52.78 7.02
CA LEU A 34 9.26 -51.79 6.96
C LEU A 34 7.91 -52.34 7.42
N ILE A 35 7.60 -53.61 7.09
CA ILE A 35 6.38 -54.31 7.53
C ILE A 35 6.39 -54.50 9.04
N ILE A 36 7.52 -54.85 9.65
CA ILE A 36 7.65 -55.02 11.11
C ILE A 36 7.44 -53.72 11.84
N VAL A 37 7.96 -52.58 11.32
CA VAL A 37 7.74 -51.24 11.92
C VAL A 37 6.28 -50.80 11.84
N ILE A 38 5.60 -51.08 10.72
CA ILE A 38 4.17 -50.73 10.56
C ILE A 38 3.29 -51.57 11.48
N VAL A 39 3.56 -52.87 11.63
CA VAL A 39 2.82 -53.75 12.54
C VAL A 39 3.06 -53.36 13.99
N LEU A 40 4.29 -53.03 14.38
CA LEU A 40 4.60 -52.56 15.74
C LEU A 40 3.88 -51.21 16.04
N GLY A 41 3.84 -50.28 15.09
CA GLY A 41 3.10 -49.03 15.20
C GLY A 41 1.58 -49.24 15.37
N LEU A 42 0.98 -50.19 14.63
CA LEU A 42 -0.44 -50.54 14.77
C LEU A 42 -0.78 -51.19 16.13
N VAL A 43 0.10 -51.99 16.67
CA VAL A 43 -0.08 -52.61 17.97
C VAL A 43 0.01 -51.56 19.12
N VAL A 44 0.95 -50.62 19.01
CA VAL A 44 1.05 -49.52 19.99
C VAL A 44 -0.16 -48.59 19.95
N THR A 45 -0.66 -48.25 18.75
CA THR A 45 -1.87 -47.42 18.64
C THR A 45 -3.11 -48.14 19.14
N ALA A 46 -3.26 -49.45 18.85
CA ALA A 46 -4.38 -50.24 19.37
C ALA A 46 -4.32 -50.36 20.90
N ALA A 47 -3.12 -50.51 21.51
CA ALA A 47 -2.93 -50.59 22.96
C ALA A 47 -3.26 -49.24 23.64
N THR A 48 -2.89 -48.09 23.04
CA THR A 48 -3.23 -46.77 23.57
C THR A 48 -4.72 -46.49 23.50
N ILE A 49 -5.41 -46.85 22.40
CA ILE A 49 -6.86 -46.74 22.28
C ILE A 49 -7.55 -47.65 23.31
N TYR A 50 -7.09 -48.86 23.51
CA TYR A 50 -7.65 -49.81 24.52
C TYR A 50 -7.49 -49.30 25.94
N LEU A 51 -6.38 -48.67 26.29
CA LEU A 51 -6.17 -48.04 27.58
C LEU A 51 -7.02 -46.81 27.82
N PHE A 52 -7.33 -46.06 26.75
CA PHE A 52 -8.18 -44.86 26.84
C PHE A 52 -9.69 -45.14 26.82
N THR A 53 -10.10 -46.30 26.28
CA THR A 53 -11.51 -46.71 26.18
C THR A 53 -11.96 -47.66 27.29
N ARG A 54 -11.12 -47.98 28.30
CA ARG A 54 -11.61 -48.75 29.45
C ARG A 54 -12.62 -47.93 30.21
N PRO A 55 -13.92 -48.34 30.27
CA PRO A 55 -14.88 -47.73 31.13
C PRO A 55 -14.45 -47.96 32.59
N ASN A 56 -14.21 -46.85 33.29
CA ASN A 56 -13.91 -46.86 34.72
C ASN A 56 -15.23 -47.16 35.44
N GLU A 57 -15.52 -48.46 35.67
CA GLU A 57 -16.61 -48.87 36.51
C GLU A 57 -16.35 -48.50 37.96
N ARG A 58 -16.65 -47.23 38.30
CA ARG A 58 -16.85 -46.87 39.71
C ARG A 58 -18.27 -47.27 40.07
N SER A 59 -18.38 -48.29 40.90
CA SER A 59 -19.58 -48.76 41.55
C SER A 59 -20.38 -47.60 42.15
N LEU A 60 -21.56 -47.37 41.63
CA LEU A 60 -22.55 -46.49 42.21
C LEU A 60 -23.22 -47.22 43.38
N SER A 61 -22.81 -46.90 44.60
CA SER A 61 -23.64 -47.17 45.79
C SER A 61 -24.76 -46.15 45.82
N PRO A 62 -26.02 -46.57 46.07
CA PRO A 62 -27.13 -45.63 46.21
C PRO A 62 -27.10 -45.08 47.64
N ASP A 63 -26.68 -43.83 47.83
CA ASP A 63 -26.88 -43.14 49.09
C ASP A 63 -27.65 -41.82 48.85
N LYS A 64 -28.81 -41.84 49.48
CA LYS A 64 -29.67 -40.77 49.99
C LYS A 64 -29.64 -39.38 49.37
N SER A 65 -30.76 -39.08 48.82
CA SER A 65 -31.39 -37.75 48.64
C SER A 65 -30.78 -36.64 49.50
N SER A 66 -29.94 -35.80 48.84
CA SER A 66 -29.67 -34.43 49.26
C SER A 66 -30.55 -33.48 48.44
N PRO A 67 -31.07 -32.42 49.02
CA PRO A 67 -32.01 -31.52 48.33
C PRO A 67 -31.27 -30.82 47.19
N VAL A 68 -31.91 -30.81 46.02
CA VAL A 68 -31.49 -30.03 44.84
C VAL A 68 -31.33 -28.58 45.30
N ALA A 69 -30.06 -28.12 45.42
CA ALA A 69 -29.81 -26.71 45.53
C ALA A 69 -30.33 -26.05 44.25
N GLN A 70 -31.41 -25.30 44.36
CA GLN A 70 -31.90 -24.42 43.31
C GLN A 70 -30.77 -23.51 42.93
N VAL A 71 -30.23 -23.69 41.70
CA VAL A 71 -29.40 -22.70 41.07
C VAL A 71 -30.20 -21.40 41.08
N PRO A 72 -29.74 -20.32 41.71
CA PRO A 72 -30.46 -19.06 41.65
C PRO A 72 -30.63 -18.72 40.17
N ALA A 73 -31.86 -18.62 39.71
CA ALA A 73 -32.18 -18.05 38.43
C ALA A 73 -31.43 -16.69 38.37
N LEU A 74 -30.53 -16.53 37.43
CA LEU A 74 -29.90 -15.22 37.16
C LEU A 74 -31.07 -14.24 37.02
N ALA A 75 -31.20 -13.35 37.98
CA ALA A 75 -32.11 -12.23 37.85
C ALA A 75 -31.83 -11.54 36.53
N PRO A 76 -32.82 -11.10 35.75
CA PRO A 76 -32.56 -10.32 34.55
C PRO A 76 -31.69 -9.15 34.94
N ALA A 77 -30.52 -9.06 34.28
CA ALA A 77 -29.60 -7.93 34.47
C ALA A 77 -30.40 -6.66 34.23
N LEU A 78 -30.46 -5.78 35.23
CA LEU A 78 -31.07 -4.46 35.11
C LEU A 78 -30.40 -3.77 33.91
N PRO A 79 -31.14 -3.03 33.09
CA PRO A 79 -30.54 -2.27 32.00
C PRO A 79 -29.42 -1.34 32.57
N PRO A 80 -28.26 -1.25 31.91
CA PRO A 80 -27.16 -0.42 32.39
C PRO A 80 -27.63 1.01 32.54
N LYS A 81 -27.13 1.70 33.57
CA LYS A 81 -27.44 3.11 33.79
C LYS A 81 -26.75 3.98 32.75
N PRO A 82 -27.34 5.10 32.32
CA PRO A 82 -26.66 6.02 31.40
C PRO A 82 -25.26 6.37 31.90
N GLY A 83 -24.26 6.21 30.99
CA GLY A 83 -22.84 6.43 31.29
C GLY A 83 -22.11 5.25 31.93
N GLU A 84 -22.75 4.10 32.16
CA GLU A 84 -22.11 2.84 32.57
C GLU A 84 -21.53 2.13 31.36
N ALA A 85 -20.35 1.50 31.54
CA ALA A 85 -19.69 0.76 30.46
C ALA A 85 -20.48 -0.54 30.14
N VAL A 86 -20.98 -0.64 28.93
CA VAL A 86 -21.70 -1.83 28.42
C VAL A 86 -20.74 -2.89 27.91
N LEU A 87 -19.63 -2.45 27.35
CA LEU A 87 -18.59 -3.29 26.76
C LEU A 87 -17.25 -2.59 26.90
N THR A 88 -16.22 -3.38 27.23
CA THR A 88 -14.83 -2.89 27.27
C THR A 88 -13.96 -3.77 26.38
N VAL A 89 -13.28 -3.16 25.42
CA VAL A 89 -12.39 -3.86 24.46
C VAL A 89 -11.09 -3.08 24.32
N SER A 90 -9.99 -3.78 24.08
CA SER A 90 -8.70 -3.16 23.76
C SER A 90 -8.52 -3.10 22.24
N GLY A 91 -7.86 -2.06 21.77
CA GLY A 91 -7.53 -1.83 20.37
C GLY A 91 -6.26 -1.02 20.22
N TYR A 92 -5.97 -0.59 19.00
CA TYR A 92 -4.78 0.19 18.68
C TYR A 92 -5.16 1.60 18.24
N ILE A 93 -4.39 2.58 18.69
CA ILE A 93 -4.52 3.97 18.23
C ILE A 93 -3.92 4.05 16.82
N ILE A 94 -4.69 4.49 15.86
CA ILE A 94 -4.27 4.69 14.48
C ILE A 94 -4.55 6.13 14.04
N PRO A 95 -3.74 6.71 13.17
CA PRO A 95 -4.11 7.97 12.52
C PRO A 95 -5.24 7.71 11.52
N ARG A 96 -6.21 8.61 11.46
CA ARG A 96 -7.29 8.52 10.47
C ARG A 96 -6.78 8.56 9.04
N ALA A 97 -5.78 9.40 8.77
CA ALA A 97 -5.11 9.52 7.49
C ALA A 97 -3.63 9.12 7.64
N ARG A 98 -3.27 7.95 7.15
CA ARG A 98 -1.89 7.50 6.95
C ARG A 98 -1.65 7.39 5.46
N ILE A 99 -0.67 8.11 4.95
CA ILE A 99 -0.33 8.15 3.53
C ILE A 99 1.08 7.62 3.36
N GLU A 100 1.22 6.56 2.61
CA GLU A 100 2.51 6.07 2.12
C GLU A 100 2.83 6.75 0.79
N ILE A 101 3.90 7.52 0.79
CA ILE A 101 4.31 8.33 -0.34
C ILE A 101 5.29 7.53 -1.18
N SER A 102 4.90 7.26 -2.41
CA SER A 102 5.68 6.48 -3.38
C SER A 102 6.09 7.33 -4.57
N PRO A 103 7.20 6.99 -5.27
CA PRO A 103 7.59 7.68 -6.49
C PRO A 103 6.60 7.36 -7.62
N ARG A 104 6.49 8.22 -8.61
CA ARG A 104 5.62 8.00 -9.78
C ARG A 104 6.30 7.23 -10.90
N PHE A 105 7.63 7.16 -10.87
CA PHE A 105 8.48 6.42 -11.81
C PHE A 105 9.74 5.92 -11.10
N GLN A 106 10.47 5.05 -11.75
CA GLN A 106 11.74 4.54 -11.26
C GLN A 106 12.80 5.63 -11.27
N GLY A 107 13.56 5.76 -10.18
CA GLY A 107 14.66 6.71 -10.09
C GLY A 107 15.53 6.46 -8.87
N THR A 108 16.72 7.06 -8.85
CA THR A 108 17.65 7.03 -7.71
C THR A 108 17.34 8.22 -6.79
N VAL A 109 17.32 7.97 -5.49
CA VAL A 109 17.13 9.03 -4.48
C VAL A 109 18.44 9.81 -4.32
N THR A 110 18.43 11.11 -4.63
CA THR A 110 19.62 11.97 -4.45
C THR A 110 19.63 12.67 -3.10
N TRP A 111 18.46 12.94 -2.53
CA TRP A 111 18.37 13.66 -1.27
C TRP A 111 17.07 13.38 -0.52
N ILE A 112 17.19 13.32 0.82
CA ILE A 112 16.06 13.18 1.73
C ILE A 112 16.17 14.25 2.81
N GLY A 113 15.19 15.16 2.88
CA GLY A 113 15.17 16.29 3.80
C GLY A 113 14.40 16.07 5.10
N VAL A 114 13.87 14.86 5.31
CA VAL A 114 13.01 14.55 6.46
C VAL A 114 13.51 13.34 7.23
N LYS A 115 13.19 13.32 8.53
CA LYS A 115 13.49 12.23 9.46
C LYS A 115 12.21 11.77 10.14
N LYS A 116 12.24 10.57 10.69
CA LYS A 116 11.16 10.06 11.56
C LYS A 116 10.91 11.04 12.71
N GLY A 117 9.65 11.44 12.89
CA GLY A 117 9.20 12.39 13.91
C GLY A 117 9.14 13.84 13.44
N ASP A 118 9.67 14.20 12.26
CA ASP A 118 9.62 15.57 11.75
C ASP A 118 8.18 15.95 11.37
N ARG A 119 7.82 17.21 11.70
CA ARG A 119 6.56 17.81 11.24
C ARG A 119 6.78 18.48 9.89
N VAL A 120 5.91 18.17 8.94
CA VAL A 120 5.93 18.74 7.58
C VAL A 120 4.62 19.42 7.26
N ARG A 121 4.67 20.44 6.41
CA ARG A 121 3.50 21.10 5.86
C ARG A 121 3.25 20.63 4.43
N LYS A 122 2.01 20.69 4.00
CA LYS A 122 1.63 20.44 2.61
C LYS A 122 2.48 21.27 1.65
N GLY A 123 3.13 20.59 0.70
CA GLY A 123 4.03 21.21 -0.28
C GLY A 123 5.51 21.20 0.09
N ASP A 124 5.88 20.89 1.34
CA ASP A 124 7.28 20.77 1.74
C ASP A 124 7.98 19.66 0.95
N VAL A 125 9.22 19.92 0.54
CA VAL A 125 10.03 18.95 -0.20
C VAL A 125 10.58 17.91 0.78
N MET A 126 10.24 16.65 0.55
CA MET A 126 10.69 15.55 1.41
C MET A 126 11.81 14.75 0.78
N VAL A 127 11.68 14.42 -0.52
CA VAL A 127 12.64 13.58 -1.24
C VAL A 127 12.89 14.18 -2.62
N ARG A 128 14.13 14.07 -3.11
CA ARG A 128 14.48 14.39 -4.51
C ARG A 128 15.05 13.13 -5.16
N LEU A 129 14.57 12.88 -6.36
CA LEU A 129 15.14 11.87 -7.24
C LEU A 129 16.13 12.52 -8.21
N GLU A 130 16.98 11.72 -8.80
CA GLU A 130 17.88 12.12 -9.88
C GLU A 130 17.08 12.71 -11.06
N ASP A 131 17.42 13.92 -11.49
CA ASP A 131 16.64 14.68 -12.47
C ASP A 131 17.41 15.03 -13.75
N ASP A 132 18.68 14.63 -13.89
CA ASP A 132 19.58 15.04 -14.99
C ASP A 132 19.03 14.66 -16.37
N GLU A 133 18.49 13.46 -16.51
CA GLU A 133 17.86 13.00 -17.75
C GLU A 133 16.60 13.83 -18.09
N TYR A 134 15.74 14.04 -17.12
CA TYR A 134 14.48 14.79 -17.30
C TYR A 134 14.73 16.27 -17.55
N ARG A 135 15.79 16.84 -16.96
CA ARG A 135 16.25 18.20 -17.24
C ARG A 135 16.70 18.33 -18.68
N SER A 136 17.52 17.37 -19.16
CA SER A 136 17.96 17.34 -20.55
C SER A 136 16.79 17.19 -21.52
N GLN A 137 15.78 16.41 -21.19
CA GLN A 137 14.54 16.29 -21.97
C GLN A 137 13.74 17.60 -22.00
N TYR A 138 13.64 18.30 -20.88
CA TYR A 138 13.00 19.62 -20.80
C TYR A 138 13.73 20.66 -21.66
N ASP A 139 15.05 20.73 -21.58
CA ASP A 139 15.86 21.66 -22.35
C ASP A 139 15.73 21.40 -23.85
N LYS A 140 15.70 20.13 -24.28
CA LYS A 140 15.43 19.73 -25.67
C LYS A 140 14.06 20.18 -26.13
N ALA A 141 13.00 19.92 -25.33
CA ALA A 141 11.65 20.32 -25.65
C ALA A 141 11.49 21.86 -25.71
N SER A 142 12.14 22.56 -24.79
CA SER A 142 12.19 24.04 -24.77
C SER A 142 12.85 24.60 -26.03
N GLY A 143 13.97 24.00 -26.48
CA GLY A 143 14.62 24.37 -27.75
C GLY A 143 13.69 24.14 -28.96
N GLN A 144 12.94 23.03 -28.98
CA GLN A 144 11.96 22.77 -30.05
C GLN A 144 10.81 23.78 -30.05
N GLN A 145 10.34 24.19 -28.86
CA GLN A 145 9.35 25.25 -28.74
C GLN A 145 9.86 26.57 -29.30
N ALA A 146 11.08 26.96 -28.92
CA ALA A 146 11.71 28.21 -29.45
C ALA A 146 11.83 28.21 -30.98
N LEU A 147 12.18 27.05 -31.57
CA LEU A 147 12.25 26.89 -33.03
C LEU A 147 10.84 27.05 -33.65
N ALA A 148 9.84 26.40 -33.09
CA ALA A 148 8.44 26.51 -33.58
C ALA A 148 7.89 27.94 -33.46
N GLU A 149 8.24 28.68 -32.40
CA GLU A 149 7.90 30.10 -32.22
C GLU A 149 8.52 30.96 -33.29
N ALA A 150 9.79 30.74 -33.62
CA ALA A 150 10.46 31.45 -34.72
C ALA A 150 9.85 31.15 -36.08
N ASN A 151 9.49 29.89 -36.34
CA ASN A 151 8.80 29.48 -37.57
C ASN A 151 7.41 30.14 -37.68
N LEU A 152 6.63 30.20 -36.62
CA LEU A 152 5.33 30.91 -36.60
C LEU A 152 5.51 32.41 -36.83
N SER A 153 6.52 33.05 -36.22
CA SER A 153 6.83 34.46 -36.41
C SER A 153 7.17 34.76 -37.87
N ASN A 154 8.00 33.91 -38.52
CA ASN A 154 8.35 34.02 -39.92
C ASN A 154 7.14 33.84 -40.83
N ALA A 155 6.29 32.83 -40.59
CA ALA A 155 5.07 32.57 -41.36
C ALA A 155 4.06 33.70 -41.18
N ALA A 156 3.89 34.23 -39.97
CA ALA A 156 3.02 35.38 -39.70
C ALA A 156 3.47 36.66 -40.43
N THR A 157 4.79 36.95 -40.39
CA THR A 157 5.35 38.11 -41.11
C THR A 157 5.20 37.96 -42.62
N ASN A 158 5.39 36.73 -43.15
CA ASN A 158 5.15 36.46 -44.56
C ASN A 158 3.67 36.67 -44.94
N LEU A 159 2.74 36.14 -44.12
CA LEU A 159 1.30 36.36 -44.37
C LEU A 159 0.96 37.84 -44.43
N ILE A 160 1.43 38.67 -43.48
CA ILE A 160 1.18 40.10 -43.46
C ILE A 160 1.69 40.72 -44.77
N ARG A 161 2.92 40.36 -45.22
CA ARG A 161 3.46 40.84 -46.50
C ARG A 161 2.59 40.44 -47.70
N GLN A 162 2.13 39.18 -47.76
CA GLN A 162 1.26 38.72 -48.86
C GLN A 162 -0.13 39.42 -48.84
N MET A 163 -0.66 39.70 -47.64
CA MET A 163 -1.92 40.46 -47.48
C MET A 163 -1.81 41.88 -48.08
N ASP A 164 -0.70 42.55 -47.80
CA ASP A 164 -0.44 43.91 -48.32
C ASP A 164 -0.22 43.93 -49.85
N LEU A 165 0.46 42.93 -50.39
CA LEU A 165 0.64 42.78 -51.84
C LEU A 165 -0.70 42.44 -52.53
N ALA A 166 -1.54 41.60 -51.93
CA ALA A 166 -2.87 41.27 -52.47
C ALA A 166 -3.81 42.49 -52.47
N LYS A 167 -3.80 43.33 -51.42
CA LYS A 167 -4.55 44.59 -51.39
C LYS A 167 -4.24 45.54 -52.55
N ASN A 168 -2.99 45.49 -52.99
CA ASN A 168 -2.51 46.31 -54.10
C ASN A 168 -2.66 45.62 -55.47
N ASN A 169 -3.37 44.48 -55.55
CA ASN A 169 -3.55 43.66 -56.76
C ASN A 169 -2.27 43.16 -57.40
N VAL A 170 -1.16 43.05 -56.62
CA VAL A 170 0.14 42.58 -57.09
C VAL A 170 0.27 41.08 -56.98
N GLN A 171 -0.56 40.43 -56.11
CA GLN A 171 -0.46 39.02 -55.79
C GLN A 171 -1.79 38.28 -56.02
N SER A 172 -1.72 36.96 -56.37
CA SER A 172 -2.91 36.14 -56.58
C SER A 172 -3.52 35.69 -55.25
N GLN A 173 -4.82 35.40 -55.25
CA GLN A 173 -5.55 34.87 -54.08
C GLN A 173 -4.98 33.54 -53.61
N GLN A 174 -4.50 32.69 -54.53
CA GLN A 174 -3.88 31.42 -54.22
C GLN A 174 -2.65 31.56 -53.30
N VAL A 175 -1.73 32.49 -53.60
CA VAL A 175 -0.54 32.76 -52.80
C VAL A 175 -0.89 33.27 -51.40
N LEU A 176 -1.98 34.09 -51.28
CA LEU A 176 -2.49 34.52 -49.98
C LEU A 176 -3.02 33.34 -49.16
N ASP A 177 -3.76 32.43 -49.79
CA ASP A 177 -4.32 31.25 -49.10
C ASP A 177 -3.23 30.25 -48.72
N ASP A 178 -2.15 30.12 -49.52
CA ASP A 178 -0.98 29.34 -49.17
C ASP A 178 -0.24 29.94 -47.96
N ALA A 179 -0.08 31.26 -47.89
CA ALA A 179 0.52 31.92 -46.74
C ALA A 179 -0.31 31.75 -45.45
N ARG A 180 -1.65 31.77 -45.57
CA ARG A 180 -2.55 31.49 -44.45
C ARG A 180 -2.38 30.07 -43.95
N ARG A 181 -2.39 29.07 -44.84
CA ARG A 181 -2.17 27.66 -44.48
C ARG A 181 -0.79 27.42 -43.81
N ALA A 182 0.25 28.06 -44.33
CA ALA A 182 1.59 27.99 -43.77
C ALA A 182 1.65 28.54 -42.32
N ARG A 183 0.99 29.68 -42.08
CA ARG A 183 0.90 30.25 -40.73
C ARG A 183 0.10 29.35 -39.79
N ASP A 184 -1.04 28.80 -40.24
CA ASP A 184 -1.88 27.94 -39.44
C ASP A 184 -1.18 26.61 -39.11
N ALA A 185 -0.40 26.07 -40.06
CA ALA A 185 0.46 24.91 -39.84
C ALA A 185 1.55 25.18 -38.76
N ALA A 186 2.25 26.33 -38.89
CA ALA A 186 3.25 26.74 -37.91
C ALA A 186 2.65 26.99 -36.52
N ASP A 187 1.43 27.50 -36.40
CA ASP A 187 0.70 27.67 -35.15
C ASP A 187 0.35 26.31 -34.54
N ALA A 188 -0.04 25.32 -35.35
CA ALA A 188 -0.29 23.97 -34.89
C ALA A 188 1.01 23.29 -34.38
N GLU A 189 2.15 23.45 -35.08
CA GLU A 189 3.45 22.96 -34.65
C GLU A 189 3.85 23.56 -33.29
N LEU A 190 3.66 24.86 -33.09
CA LEU A 190 3.93 25.52 -31.81
C LEU A 190 3.08 24.94 -30.69
N ARG A 191 1.80 24.67 -30.93
CA ARG A 191 0.95 24.03 -29.92
C ARG A 191 1.45 22.64 -29.52
N VAL A 192 1.92 21.83 -30.48
CA VAL A 192 2.54 20.52 -30.22
C VAL A 192 3.81 20.69 -29.38
N ALA A 193 4.72 21.60 -29.78
CA ALA A 193 5.95 21.86 -29.04
C ALA A 193 5.69 22.34 -27.59
N LYS A 194 4.72 23.24 -27.39
CA LYS A 194 4.28 23.67 -26.04
C LYS A 194 3.75 22.50 -25.20
N SER A 195 3.08 21.54 -25.80
CA SER A 195 2.61 20.35 -25.10
C SER A 195 3.76 19.43 -24.70
N GLN A 196 4.81 19.33 -25.53
CA GLN A 196 6.02 18.55 -25.20
C GLN A 196 6.80 19.17 -24.03
N VAL A 197 6.94 20.52 -24.00
CA VAL A 197 7.55 21.22 -22.85
C VAL A 197 6.76 20.95 -21.57
N ARG A 198 5.44 21.04 -21.62
CA ARG A 198 4.59 20.77 -20.45
C ARG A 198 4.73 19.34 -19.95
N LEU A 199 4.83 18.36 -20.85
CA LEU A 199 5.07 16.98 -20.51
C LEU A 199 6.42 16.80 -19.80
N ALA A 200 7.50 17.34 -20.39
CA ALA A 200 8.84 17.28 -19.81
C ALA A 200 8.91 17.99 -18.44
N GLN A 201 8.25 19.13 -18.27
CA GLN A 201 8.13 19.81 -16.99
C GLN A 201 7.41 18.96 -15.95
N THR A 202 6.36 18.24 -16.34
CA THR A 202 5.65 17.35 -15.43
C THR A 202 6.55 16.23 -14.89
N TYR A 203 7.42 15.66 -15.72
CA TYR A 203 8.39 14.66 -15.26
C TYR A 203 9.42 15.26 -14.30
N LEU A 204 9.92 16.47 -14.57
CA LEU A 204 10.80 17.20 -13.64
C LEU A 204 10.12 17.46 -12.30
N ASP A 205 8.85 17.89 -12.32
CA ASP A 205 8.09 18.14 -11.12
C ASP A 205 7.91 16.86 -10.27
N TRP A 206 7.82 15.71 -10.91
CA TRP A 206 7.71 14.42 -10.24
C TRP A 206 9.04 13.93 -9.62
N CYS A 207 10.20 14.47 -10.04
CA CYS A 207 11.48 14.20 -9.38
C CYS A 207 11.53 14.83 -7.99
N VAL A 208 10.68 15.84 -7.70
CA VAL A 208 10.60 16.50 -6.40
C VAL A 208 9.36 16.05 -5.67
N ILE A 209 9.54 15.17 -4.69
CA ILE A 209 8.44 14.57 -3.94
C ILE A 209 8.12 15.46 -2.74
N ARG A 210 6.86 15.91 -2.69
CA ARG A 210 6.35 16.86 -1.70
C ARG A 210 5.28 16.23 -0.82
N ALA A 211 5.13 16.77 0.41
CA ALA A 211 4.08 16.38 1.32
C ALA A 211 2.68 16.71 0.76
N PRO A 212 1.76 15.74 0.65
CA PRO A 212 0.41 15.97 0.14
C PRO A 212 -0.52 16.62 1.18
N ILE A 213 -0.23 16.44 2.47
CA ILE A 213 -0.97 16.98 3.63
C ILE A 213 0.00 17.53 4.66
N ASP A 214 -0.51 18.30 5.61
CA ASP A 214 0.20 18.62 6.85
C ASP A 214 0.23 17.37 7.74
N GLY A 215 1.35 17.14 8.45
CA GLY A 215 1.44 15.96 9.29
C GLY A 215 2.83 15.69 9.85
N THR A 216 3.01 14.50 10.41
CA THR A 216 4.27 14.04 10.98
C THR A 216 4.76 12.80 10.24
N ILE A 217 6.05 12.74 10.00
CA ILE A 217 6.71 11.58 9.37
C ILE A 217 6.74 10.43 10.38
N LEU A 218 6.02 9.36 10.08
CA LEU A 218 6.01 8.16 10.92
C LEU A 218 7.24 7.29 10.67
N GLU A 219 7.58 7.12 9.39
CA GLU A 219 8.68 6.25 8.97
C GLU A 219 9.38 6.84 7.74
N LYS A 220 10.71 6.70 7.71
CA LYS A 220 11.55 6.90 6.54
C LYS A 220 11.96 5.52 6.05
N LEU A 221 11.55 5.13 4.85
CA LEU A 221 11.66 3.79 4.30
C LEU A 221 12.78 3.63 3.28
N VAL A 222 13.42 4.73 2.88
CA VAL A 222 14.49 4.74 1.88
C VAL A 222 15.67 5.58 2.34
N GLU A 223 16.85 5.29 1.78
CA GLU A 223 18.08 6.04 2.02
C GLU A 223 18.55 6.75 0.73
N PRO A 224 19.42 7.79 0.84
CA PRO A 224 20.08 8.36 -0.32
C PRO A 224 20.84 7.28 -1.11
N ASP A 225 20.94 7.45 -2.43
CA ASP A 225 21.54 6.54 -3.41
C ASP A 225 20.78 5.22 -3.61
N GLU A 226 19.60 5.07 -3.02
CA GLU A 226 18.73 3.89 -3.23
C GLU A 226 17.88 4.05 -4.50
N LEU A 227 17.77 2.96 -5.26
CA LEU A 227 16.88 2.88 -6.41
C LEU A 227 15.45 2.56 -5.95
N VAL A 228 14.50 3.43 -6.32
CA VAL A 228 13.09 3.29 -5.96
C VAL A 228 12.21 3.11 -7.19
N VAL A 229 11.13 2.36 -7.04
CA VAL A 229 10.20 2.04 -8.14
C VAL A 229 8.75 2.21 -7.67
N PRO A 230 7.82 2.59 -8.57
CA PRO A 230 6.40 2.82 -8.20
C PRO A 230 5.63 1.54 -7.87
N LEU A 231 6.13 0.37 -8.30
CA LEU A 231 5.48 -0.94 -8.10
C LEU A 231 6.45 -1.91 -7.46
N SER A 232 6.00 -2.61 -6.42
CA SER A 232 6.74 -3.72 -5.82
C SER A 232 6.65 -4.94 -6.74
N PHE A 233 7.71 -5.20 -7.51
CA PHE A 233 7.89 -6.46 -8.22
C PHE A 233 8.61 -7.44 -7.29
N GLY A 234 7.92 -8.46 -6.80
CA GLY A 234 8.59 -9.60 -6.17
C GLY A 234 8.46 -9.76 -4.66
N GLY A 235 7.34 -9.43 -4.06
CA GLY A 235 7.04 -9.78 -2.65
C GLY A 235 7.87 -8.99 -1.62
N THR A 236 8.04 -9.54 -0.42
CA THR A 236 8.66 -8.89 0.76
C THR A 236 10.14 -8.52 0.62
N ARG A 237 10.80 -8.81 -0.50
CA ARG A 237 12.22 -8.52 -0.78
C ARG A 237 12.44 -7.66 -2.03
N GLY A 238 11.38 -7.12 -2.65
CA GLY A 238 11.50 -6.18 -3.75
C GLY A 238 11.95 -4.79 -3.26
N PRO A 239 12.44 -3.92 -4.18
CA PRO A 239 12.75 -2.52 -3.83
C PRO A 239 11.53 -1.83 -3.22
N SER A 240 11.76 -0.97 -2.25
CA SER A 240 10.69 -0.25 -1.54
C SER A 240 9.88 0.59 -2.52
N THR A 241 8.56 0.47 -2.44
CA THR A 241 7.65 1.34 -3.20
C THR A 241 7.33 2.61 -2.43
N ALA A 242 7.36 2.55 -1.10
CA ALA A 242 7.10 3.68 -0.24
C ALA A 242 8.42 4.35 0.18
N LEU A 243 8.49 5.67 0.03
CA LEU A 243 9.63 6.48 0.43
C LEU A 243 9.52 6.92 1.88
N VAL A 244 8.34 7.41 2.23
CA VAL A 244 8.04 8.00 3.54
C VAL A 244 6.59 7.68 3.90
N SER A 245 6.34 7.36 5.17
CA SER A 245 5.00 7.27 5.74
C SER A 245 4.69 8.56 6.50
N LEU A 246 3.60 9.22 6.12
CA LEU A 246 3.13 10.49 6.67
C LEU A 246 1.74 10.30 7.30
N ALA A 247 1.51 10.90 8.47
CA ALA A 247 0.19 10.88 9.09
C ALA A 247 -0.12 12.20 9.80
N ASP A 248 -1.42 12.51 9.86
CA ASP A 248 -1.93 13.59 10.70
C ASP A 248 -2.17 13.04 12.11
N LEU A 249 -1.40 13.55 13.08
CA LEU A 249 -1.51 13.17 14.50
C LEU A 249 -2.57 14.00 15.26
N HIS A 250 -3.22 14.95 14.62
CA HIS A 250 -4.34 15.70 15.19
C HIS A 250 -5.70 15.02 14.97
N ASP A 251 -5.73 13.97 14.15
CA ASP A 251 -6.94 13.21 13.86
C ASP A 251 -6.67 11.71 14.05
N LEU A 252 -6.90 11.24 15.29
CA LEU A 252 -6.60 9.88 15.72
C LEU A 252 -7.88 9.09 15.99
N GLN A 253 -7.84 7.81 15.66
CA GLN A 253 -8.90 6.85 15.90
C GLN A 253 -8.36 5.65 16.68
N VAL A 254 -9.23 4.89 17.34
CA VAL A 254 -8.91 3.57 17.86
C VAL A 254 -9.57 2.53 16.99
N GLU A 255 -8.77 1.62 16.48
CA GLU A 255 -9.22 0.44 15.75
C GLU A 255 -9.33 -0.74 16.70
N ILE A 256 -10.50 -1.36 16.72
CA ILE A 256 -10.88 -2.39 17.67
C ILE A 256 -11.47 -3.58 16.93
N ASP A 257 -11.03 -4.78 17.27
CA ASP A 257 -11.65 -6.05 16.82
C ASP A 257 -12.72 -6.49 17.85
N VAL A 258 -14.00 -6.32 17.56
CA VAL A 258 -15.11 -6.69 18.44
C VAL A 258 -15.67 -8.05 18.04
N ASN A 259 -15.93 -8.91 19.03
CA ASN A 259 -16.52 -10.23 18.80
C ASN A 259 -17.96 -10.11 18.27
N GLU A 260 -18.35 -11.00 17.36
CA GLU A 260 -19.72 -11.03 16.78
C GLU A 260 -20.82 -11.11 17.84
N ALA A 261 -20.58 -11.79 18.98
CA ALA A 261 -21.55 -11.90 20.07
C ALA A 261 -21.87 -10.55 20.74
N ASP A 262 -20.97 -9.59 20.68
CA ASP A 262 -21.09 -8.28 21.34
C ASP A 262 -21.58 -7.17 20.41
N LEU A 263 -21.70 -7.44 19.11
CA LEU A 263 -22.11 -6.44 18.11
C LEU A 263 -23.50 -5.84 18.37
N SER A 264 -24.41 -6.62 18.97
CA SER A 264 -25.74 -6.14 19.30
C SER A 264 -25.77 -5.00 20.33
N LYS A 265 -24.63 -4.76 21.00
CA LYS A 265 -24.46 -3.71 22.02
C LYS A 265 -23.91 -2.41 21.44
N LEU A 266 -23.52 -2.42 20.15
CA LEU A 266 -22.82 -1.31 19.50
C LEU A 266 -23.69 -0.67 18.43
N TYR A 267 -23.63 0.66 18.33
CA TYR A 267 -24.30 1.43 17.29
C TYR A 267 -23.47 2.66 16.91
N LEU A 268 -23.70 3.15 15.69
CA LEU A 268 -22.99 4.32 15.17
C LEU A 268 -23.26 5.55 16.06
N LYS A 269 -22.20 6.35 16.28
CA LYS A 269 -22.19 7.55 17.15
C LYS A 269 -22.34 7.29 18.64
N GLN A 270 -22.30 6.02 19.08
CA GLN A 270 -22.27 5.70 20.50
C GLN A 270 -21.06 6.33 21.18
N HIS A 271 -21.27 6.94 22.33
CA HIS A 271 -20.20 7.55 23.12
C HIS A 271 -19.30 6.50 23.76
N CYS A 272 -18.02 6.77 23.75
CA CYS A 272 -16.98 5.87 24.27
C CYS A 272 -16.00 6.64 25.11
N ARG A 273 -15.37 5.95 26.06
CA ARG A 273 -14.23 6.44 26.81
C ARG A 273 -13.00 5.67 26.39
N VAL A 274 -11.97 6.39 25.94
CA VAL A 274 -10.71 5.82 25.49
C VAL A 274 -9.63 6.10 26.54
N SER A 275 -8.92 5.06 26.98
CA SER A 275 -7.81 5.15 27.93
C SER A 275 -6.60 4.43 27.34
N PRO A 276 -5.51 5.15 26.96
CA PRO A 276 -4.26 4.52 26.53
C PRO A 276 -3.67 3.67 27.66
N GLU A 277 -3.19 2.46 27.35
CA GLU A 277 -2.59 1.61 28.38
C GLU A 277 -1.28 2.18 28.96
N ALA A 278 -0.56 2.96 28.16
CA ALA A 278 0.65 3.66 28.60
C ALA A 278 0.35 4.80 29.62
N TYR A 279 -0.87 5.35 29.60
CA TYR A 279 -1.29 6.45 30.46
C TYR A 279 -2.71 6.22 30.98
N PRO A 280 -2.93 5.26 31.90
CA PRO A 280 -4.27 4.83 32.34
C PRO A 280 -5.06 5.94 33.06
N ASP A 281 -4.39 6.93 33.63
CA ASP A 281 -5.00 8.09 34.29
C ASP A 281 -5.62 9.09 33.30
N LYS A 282 -5.22 9.03 32.03
CA LYS A 282 -5.73 9.91 30.99
C LYS A 282 -6.91 9.26 30.27
N LYS A 283 -8.04 9.96 30.29
CA LYS A 283 -9.27 9.51 29.65
C LYS A 283 -9.67 10.51 28.57
N TYR A 284 -9.98 9.99 27.41
CA TYR A 284 -10.45 10.77 26.27
C TYR A 284 -11.88 10.36 25.93
N THR A 285 -12.67 11.33 25.53
CA THR A 285 -13.99 11.06 24.95
C THR A 285 -13.83 10.69 23.46
N GLY A 286 -14.71 9.85 22.99
CA GLY A 286 -14.79 9.47 21.60
C GLY A 286 -16.15 8.91 21.24
N PHE A 287 -16.35 8.62 19.98
CA PHE A 287 -17.58 8.01 19.49
C PHE A 287 -17.30 7.06 18.32
N ILE A 288 -18.18 6.09 18.13
CA ILE A 288 -18.08 5.14 17.01
C ILE A 288 -18.35 5.86 15.70
N THR A 289 -17.34 5.88 14.81
CA THR A 289 -17.41 6.52 13.50
C THR A 289 -17.77 5.51 12.42
N GLU A 290 -17.24 4.30 12.53
CA GLU A 290 -17.35 3.28 11.49
C GLU A 290 -17.45 1.90 12.14
N ILE A 291 -18.34 1.09 11.61
CA ILE A 291 -18.43 -0.35 11.86
C ILE A 291 -18.18 -1.01 10.51
N ALA A 292 -17.14 -1.83 10.40
CA ALA A 292 -16.77 -2.44 9.13
C ALA A 292 -17.93 -3.25 8.54
N PRO A 293 -18.16 -3.19 7.22
CA PRO A 293 -19.24 -3.94 6.57
C PRO A 293 -18.93 -5.43 6.42
N GLU A 294 -17.68 -5.83 6.65
CA GLU A 294 -17.20 -7.21 6.48
C GLU A 294 -16.52 -7.71 7.77
N ALA A 295 -16.91 -8.91 8.21
CA ALA A 295 -16.35 -9.56 9.38
C ALA A 295 -15.13 -10.41 9.02
N ASN A 296 -14.17 -10.49 9.93
CA ASN A 296 -13.04 -11.38 9.82
C ASN A 296 -13.44 -12.80 10.24
N ARG A 297 -13.73 -13.67 9.27
CA ARG A 297 -14.18 -15.05 9.53
C ARG A 297 -13.19 -15.90 10.34
N SER A 298 -11.89 -15.66 10.19
CA SER A 298 -10.87 -16.45 10.90
C SER A 298 -10.80 -16.12 12.38
N LYS A 299 -11.16 -14.89 12.75
CA LYS A 299 -11.16 -14.43 14.15
C LYS A 299 -12.58 -14.39 14.76
N GLY A 300 -13.66 -14.41 13.97
CA GLY A 300 -15.04 -14.19 14.43
C GLY A 300 -15.23 -12.77 14.99
N THR A 301 -14.56 -11.79 14.40
CA THR A 301 -14.56 -10.40 14.87
C THR A 301 -14.96 -9.44 13.76
N LEU A 302 -15.52 -8.30 14.14
CA LEU A 302 -15.80 -7.16 13.30
C LEU A 302 -14.95 -5.97 13.73
N GLN A 303 -14.36 -5.28 12.76
CA GLN A 303 -13.56 -4.09 13.02
C GLN A 303 -14.45 -2.88 13.27
N VAL A 304 -14.19 -2.16 14.35
CA VAL A 304 -14.89 -0.93 14.73
C VAL A 304 -13.87 0.18 14.90
N LYS A 305 -14.15 1.36 14.34
CA LYS A 305 -13.31 2.55 14.52
C LYS A 305 -14.01 3.58 15.39
N VAL A 306 -13.31 3.98 16.41
CA VAL A 306 -13.74 5.00 17.38
C VAL A 306 -12.91 6.26 17.16
N GLN A 307 -13.56 7.37 16.85
CA GLN A 307 -12.94 8.68 16.72
C GLN A 307 -12.63 9.22 18.11
N ILE A 308 -11.39 9.69 18.32
CA ILE A 308 -10.98 10.36 19.56
C ILE A 308 -11.24 11.85 19.41
N GLU A 309 -11.90 12.45 20.41
CA GLU A 309 -12.08 13.90 20.47
C GLU A 309 -10.87 14.54 21.16
N ASN A 310 -10.36 15.63 20.56
CA ASN A 310 -9.24 16.43 21.08
C ASN A 310 -7.99 15.59 21.44
N PRO A 311 -7.40 14.86 20.47
CA PRO A 311 -6.17 14.11 20.70
C PRO A 311 -5.03 15.06 21.09
N ASN A 312 -4.11 14.57 21.93
CA ASN A 312 -2.95 15.32 22.37
C ASN A 312 -1.66 14.50 22.21
N GLU A 313 -0.52 15.06 22.58
CA GLU A 313 0.81 14.44 22.42
C GLU A 313 1.03 13.11 23.17
N PHE A 314 0.15 12.74 24.11
CA PHE A 314 0.21 11.45 24.80
C PHE A 314 -0.39 10.30 23.98
N LEU A 315 -1.11 10.63 22.92
CA LEU A 315 -1.69 9.65 21.99
C LEU A 315 -0.74 9.44 20.80
N THR A 316 0.07 8.42 20.90
CA THR A 316 0.98 8.05 19.82
C THR A 316 0.35 6.90 19.02
N PRO A 317 0.38 6.91 17.68
CA PRO A 317 -0.02 5.77 16.85
C PRO A 317 0.64 4.46 17.27
N GLU A 318 -0.06 3.36 17.05
CA GLU A 318 0.34 1.97 17.40
C GLU A 318 0.35 1.67 18.92
N LEU A 319 0.01 2.63 19.80
CA LEU A 319 -0.21 2.32 21.22
C LEU A 319 -1.53 1.58 21.42
N THR A 320 -1.53 0.64 22.36
CA THR A 320 -2.75 -0.04 22.80
C THR A 320 -3.60 0.91 23.65
N ALA A 321 -4.90 0.93 23.38
CA ALA A 321 -5.87 1.68 24.16
C ALA A 321 -7.06 0.81 24.52
N ARG A 322 -7.54 0.99 25.75
CA ARG A 322 -8.79 0.40 26.22
C ARG A 322 -9.95 1.33 25.90
N VAL A 323 -10.99 0.78 25.30
CA VAL A 323 -12.19 1.51 24.96
C VAL A 323 -13.38 0.94 25.73
N GLU A 324 -14.05 1.81 26.47
CA GLU A 324 -15.27 1.53 27.20
C GLU A 324 -16.45 2.14 26.43
N PHE A 325 -17.34 1.32 25.93
CA PHE A 325 -18.58 1.75 25.28
C PHE A 325 -19.63 2.04 26.32
N LEU A 326 -20.23 3.22 26.29
CA LEU A 326 -21.16 3.69 27.30
C LEU A 326 -22.59 3.42 26.88
N ALA A 327 -23.45 3.15 27.89
CA ALA A 327 -24.89 3.17 27.69
C ALA A 327 -25.35 4.61 27.57
N ASP A 328 -26.20 4.92 26.61
CA ASP A 328 -26.90 6.22 26.50
C ASP A 328 -28.01 6.37 27.51
#